data_346e1d3777eb43b40d4e7b386cc48ce6
#
_entry.id   346e1d3777eb43b40d4e7b386cc48ce6
#
_cell.length_a   1.000
_cell.length_b   1.000
_cell.length_c   1.000
_cell.angle_alpha   90.00
_cell.angle_beta   90.00
_cell.angle_gamma   90.00
#
_symmetry.space_group_name_H-M   'P 1'
#
loop_
_entity.id
_entity.type
_entity.pdbx_description
1 polymer ?
#
loop_
_entity_poly.entity_id
_entity_poly.type
_entity_poly.pdbx_seq_one_letter_code
_entity_poly.pdbx_strand_id
1 'polypeptide(L)'
;MKILFVNNFRKRGGGEEFLRELLPGLAAKGMTVGLICRPNTPLIEIFKDSDIILHPVSRSGFDAAGAIFKTAGIIRKGGYEIIDIQRGHDIIQSWLGARLSGTRPVLLYTPQVPEFIRSRFLLRRMHALVTISRYIRDRLTAFDPALAPRTSVIYYGIDLDTFKPFRSKTGWLHSRFRLPQDVKIIGTVGDLWKNQIEFLDALVEVRRALPGTRFVLVAEDTGSSPVRAFKARAAALGLTDAVLWTGRLSKDDMLAFYGDIDIAVSTHRNEGFGIWALEAMATGLPMVVYNAGGIRDAVEGSPAGFAVDGGPREMADMVIRFMENAGKDRSLSDAASRWILERFNRQRMVDDYERYFRSLLTGRGR
;
A
#
# COMPACT_ATOMS: atom_id res chain seq x y z
N MET A 1 19.66 13.98 -13.45
CA MET A 1 19.37 13.90 -12.02
C MET A 1 19.63 12.47 -11.54
N LYS A 2 20.39 12.31 -10.45
CA LYS A 2 20.78 11.00 -9.90
C LYS A 2 20.14 10.82 -8.52
N ILE A 3 19.37 9.78 -8.35
CA ILE A 3 18.58 9.53 -7.14
C ILE A 3 18.95 8.16 -6.57
N LEU A 4 19.18 8.10 -5.27
CA LEU A 4 19.45 6.86 -4.54
C LEU A 4 18.28 6.55 -3.59
N PHE A 5 17.59 5.47 -3.83
CA PHE A 5 16.60 4.94 -2.90
C PHE A 5 17.26 4.02 -1.88
N VAL A 6 16.76 4.02 -0.65
CA VAL A 6 17.27 3.15 0.43
C VAL A 6 16.11 2.40 1.06
N ASN A 7 16.08 1.08 0.86
CA ASN A 7 15.08 0.20 1.42
C ASN A 7 15.70 -1.15 1.85
N ASN A 8 15.97 -1.31 3.13
CA ASN A 8 16.57 -2.51 3.69
C ASN A 8 15.55 -3.51 4.28
N PHE A 9 14.32 -3.55 3.77
CA PHE A 9 13.31 -4.49 4.24
C PHE A 9 13.58 -5.92 3.74
N ARG A 10 13.10 -6.91 4.50
CA ARG A 10 13.40 -8.34 4.23
C ARG A 10 12.25 -9.09 3.57
N LYS A 11 11.02 -8.58 3.71
CA LYS A 11 9.81 -9.28 3.27
C LYS A 11 9.17 -8.50 2.12
N ARG A 12 8.42 -9.18 1.28
CA ARG A 12 7.59 -8.55 0.26
C ARG A 12 6.37 -7.91 0.92
N GLY A 13 6.03 -6.69 0.47
CA GLY A 13 4.89 -5.93 0.96
C GLY A 13 4.62 -4.69 0.10
N GLY A 14 3.71 -3.82 0.54
CA GLY A 14 3.33 -2.62 -0.20
C GLY A 14 4.48 -1.67 -0.53
N GLY A 15 5.53 -1.64 0.30
CA GLY A 15 6.69 -0.80 0.04
C GLY A 15 7.54 -1.25 -1.15
N GLU A 16 7.64 -2.54 -1.38
CA GLU A 16 8.32 -3.12 -2.54
C GLU A 16 7.49 -2.93 -3.81
N GLU A 17 6.18 -3.08 -3.71
CA GLU A 17 5.26 -2.78 -4.82
C GLU A 17 5.33 -1.28 -5.20
N PHE A 18 5.40 -0.39 -4.22
CA PHE A 18 5.61 1.04 -4.47
C PHE A 18 6.88 1.31 -5.29
N LEU A 19 8.02 0.72 -4.90
CA LEU A 19 9.27 0.89 -5.64
C LEU A 19 9.19 0.25 -7.03
N ARG A 20 8.51 -0.88 -7.18
CA ARG A 20 8.31 -1.56 -8.47
C ARG A 20 7.56 -0.68 -9.47
N GLU A 21 6.59 0.11 -8.99
CA GLU A 21 5.83 1.02 -9.85
C GLU A 21 6.58 2.35 -10.10
N LEU A 22 7.35 2.85 -9.12
CA LEU A 22 7.99 4.15 -9.20
C LEU A 22 9.34 4.15 -9.95
N LEU A 23 10.26 3.22 -9.58
CA LEU A 23 11.65 3.32 -10.03
C LEU A 23 11.82 3.19 -11.54
N PRO A 24 11.17 2.23 -12.23
CA PRO A 24 11.27 2.13 -13.70
C PRO A 24 10.71 3.36 -14.40
N GLY A 25 9.63 3.95 -13.86
CA GLY A 25 9.05 5.18 -14.40
C GLY A 25 10.01 6.37 -14.33
N LEU A 26 10.75 6.52 -13.23
CA LEU A 26 11.77 7.56 -13.07
C LEU A 26 12.96 7.31 -14.01
N ALA A 27 13.41 6.07 -14.16
CA ALA A 27 14.47 5.70 -15.10
C ALA A 27 14.07 6.01 -16.55
N ALA A 28 12.84 5.67 -16.95
CA ALA A 28 12.29 5.99 -18.27
C ALA A 28 12.23 7.49 -18.58
N LYS A 29 12.19 8.34 -17.53
CA LYS A 29 12.31 9.81 -17.66
C LYS A 29 13.77 10.30 -17.72
N GLY A 30 14.73 9.41 -17.92
CA GLY A 30 16.15 9.73 -18.05
C GLY A 30 16.86 10.03 -16.71
N MET A 31 16.31 9.61 -15.58
CA MET A 31 16.97 9.71 -14.29
C MET A 31 17.88 8.51 -14.05
N THR A 32 19.05 8.73 -13.48
CA THR A 32 19.86 7.63 -12.96
C THR A 32 19.33 7.24 -11.59
N VAL A 33 18.78 6.04 -11.48
CA VAL A 33 18.17 5.54 -10.25
C VAL A 33 19.03 4.43 -9.65
N GLY A 34 19.49 4.63 -8.41
CA GLY A 34 20.17 3.61 -7.60
C GLY A 34 19.27 3.12 -6.47
N LEU A 35 19.45 1.88 -6.04
CA LEU A 35 18.73 1.27 -4.93
C LEU A 35 19.70 0.57 -3.97
N ILE A 36 19.84 1.08 -2.76
CA ILE A 36 20.45 0.33 -1.65
C ILE A 36 19.35 -0.60 -1.08
N CYS A 37 19.64 -1.89 -1.10
CA CYS A 37 18.79 -2.92 -0.51
C CYS A 37 19.65 -4.02 0.15
N ARG A 38 19.03 -4.89 0.93
CA ARG A 38 19.74 -6.06 1.47
C ARG A 38 19.98 -7.10 0.37
N PRO A 39 21.12 -7.81 0.42
CA PRO A 39 21.32 -8.97 -0.44
C PRO A 39 20.24 -10.05 -0.16
N ASN A 40 19.91 -10.83 -1.17
CA ASN A 40 18.95 -11.95 -1.09
C ASN A 40 17.54 -11.53 -0.61
N THR A 41 17.08 -10.37 -1.07
CA THR A 41 15.71 -9.88 -0.81
C THR A 41 14.89 -9.80 -2.09
N PRO A 42 13.55 -9.77 -2.00
CA PRO A 42 12.68 -9.63 -3.17
C PRO A 42 13.03 -8.45 -4.09
N LEU A 43 13.58 -7.36 -3.55
CA LEU A 43 13.97 -6.19 -4.35
C LEU A 43 15.08 -6.51 -5.35
N ILE A 44 16.01 -7.41 -5.01
CA ILE A 44 17.05 -7.87 -5.97
C ILE A 44 16.38 -8.57 -7.16
N GLU A 45 15.47 -9.49 -6.89
CA GLU A 45 14.77 -10.23 -7.95
C GLU A 45 13.87 -9.34 -8.81
N ILE A 46 13.22 -8.34 -8.18
CA ILE A 46 12.36 -7.39 -8.90
C ILE A 46 13.16 -6.54 -9.90
N PHE A 47 14.39 -6.14 -9.55
CA PHE A 47 15.14 -5.15 -10.33
C PHE A 47 16.41 -5.69 -11.01
N LYS A 48 16.75 -6.99 -10.89
CA LYS A 48 17.98 -7.57 -11.48
C LYS A 48 18.13 -7.37 -12.99
N ASP A 49 16.99 -7.35 -13.70
CA ASP A 49 16.95 -7.23 -15.16
C ASP A 49 16.42 -5.84 -15.61
N SER A 50 16.61 -4.81 -14.76
CA SER A 50 16.13 -3.44 -15.01
C SER A 50 17.30 -2.45 -15.08
N ASP A 51 17.01 -1.22 -15.53
CA ASP A 51 17.98 -0.10 -15.54
C ASP A 51 18.28 0.48 -14.15
N ILE A 52 17.82 -0.16 -13.08
CA ILE A 52 18.05 0.29 -11.70
C ILE A 52 19.39 -0.22 -11.19
N ILE A 53 20.26 0.69 -10.76
CA ILE A 53 21.59 0.35 -10.25
C ILE A 53 21.45 -0.21 -8.83
N LEU A 54 21.58 -1.53 -8.70
CA LEU A 54 21.46 -2.21 -7.42
C LEU A 54 22.76 -2.11 -6.61
N HIS A 55 22.63 -1.73 -5.35
CA HIS A 55 23.70 -1.67 -4.36
C HIS A 55 23.35 -2.57 -3.16
N PRO A 56 23.69 -3.87 -3.20
CA PRO A 56 23.45 -4.77 -2.08
C PRO A 56 24.33 -4.39 -0.87
N VAL A 57 23.70 -3.98 0.24
CA VAL A 57 24.39 -3.62 1.48
C VAL A 57 23.87 -4.47 2.61
N SER A 58 24.71 -5.32 3.17
CA SER A 58 24.37 -6.09 4.37
C SER A 58 24.33 -5.19 5.58
N ARG A 59 23.33 -5.37 6.43
CA ARG A 59 23.19 -4.72 7.73
C ARG A 59 22.94 -5.80 8.78
N SER A 60 23.98 -6.49 9.18
CA SER A 60 23.94 -7.36 10.37
C SER A 60 24.41 -6.57 11.60
N GLY A 61 23.96 -6.98 12.80
CA GLY A 61 24.17 -6.20 14.04
C GLY A 61 25.61 -5.73 14.30
N PHE A 62 26.61 -6.53 13.91
CA PHE A 62 28.04 -6.19 14.06
C PHE A 62 28.61 -5.36 12.89
N ASP A 63 27.91 -5.21 11.76
CA ASP A 63 28.40 -4.52 10.55
C ASP A 63 27.66 -3.20 10.28
N ALA A 64 27.05 -2.59 11.29
CA ALA A 64 26.35 -1.32 11.13
C ALA A 64 27.29 -0.18 10.68
N ALA A 65 28.52 -0.14 11.22
CA ALA A 65 29.53 0.82 10.81
C ALA A 65 29.98 0.59 9.36
N GLY A 66 30.26 -0.65 8.98
CA GLY A 66 30.58 -1.03 7.60
C GLY A 66 29.50 -0.64 6.61
N ALA A 67 28.24 -0.80 6.97
CA ALA A 67 27.10 -0.36 6.13
C ALA A 67 27.10 1.17 5.91
N ILE A 68 27.46 1.97 6.94
CA ILE A 68 27.57 3.43 6.83
C ILE A 68 28.69 3.82 5.86
N PHE A 69 29.89 3.22 5.99
CA PHE A 69 31.02 3.51 5.10
C PHE A 69 30.73 3.05 3.65
N LYS A 70 30.11 1.89 3.45
CA LYS A 70 29.68 1.43 2.12
C LYS A 70 28.68 2.41 1.51
N THR A 71 27.69 2.86 2.29
CA THR A 71 26.72 3.87 1.85
C THR A 71 27.41 5.18 1.46
N ALA A 72 28.37 5.65 2.25
CA ALA A 72 29.17 6.85 1.91
C ALA A 72 29.94 6.68 0.58
N GLY A 73 30.56 5.52 0.38
CA GLY A 73 31.25 5.19 -0.88
C GLY A 73 30.31 5.15 -2.09
N ILE A 74 29.12 4.56 -1.94
CA ILE A 74 28.09 4.51 -2.99
C ILE A 74 27.63 5.92 -3.35
N ILE A 75 27.32 6.76 -2.36
CA ILE A 75 26.86 8.14 -2.57
C ILE A 75 27.90 8.94 -3.32
N ARG A 76 29.17 8.89 -2.86
CA ARG A 76 30.29 9.63 -3.46
C ARG A 76 30.56 9.19 -4.90
N LYS A 77 30.73 7.87 -5.13
CA LYS A 77 31.05 7.31 -6.44
C LYS A 77 29.93 7.48 -7.45
N GLY A 78 28.67 7.31 -7.01
CA GLY A 78 27.49 7.46 -7.86
C GLY A 78 27.16 8.91 -8.18
N GLY A 79 27.61 9.87 -7.35
CA GLY A 79 27.29 11.28 -7.50
C GLY A 79 25.78 11.55 -7.32
N TYR A 80 25.14 10.84 -6.38
CA TYR A 80 23.73 10.97 -6.11
C TYR A 80 23.40 12.33 -5.49
N GLU A 81 22.40 12.99 -6.07
CA GLU A 81 21.94 14.34 -5.68
C GLU A 81 20.84 14.29 -4.62
N ILE A 82 20.01 13.23 -4.67
CA ILE A 82 18.90 12.98 -3.73
C ILE A 82 19.05 11.58 -3.17
N ILE A 83 18.79 11.42 -1.88
CA ILE A 83 18.70 10.13 -1.20
C ILE A 83 17.30 10.02 -0.61
N ASP A 84 16.48 9.13 -1.15
CA ASP A 84 15.12 8.86 -0.68
C ASP A 84 15.11 7.62 0.23
N ILE A 85 14.85 7.83 1.50
CA ILE A 85 14.90 6.83 2.56
C ILE A 85 13.50 6.32 2.81
N GLN A 86 13.26 5.02 2.58
CA GLN A 86 11.93 4.41 2.67
C GLN A 86 11.58 3.90 4.08
N ARG A 87 12.58 3.70 4.93
CA ARG A 87 12.39 3.09 6.25
C ARG A 87 13.06 3.93 7.34
N GLY A 88 12.36 4.11 8.46
CA GLY A 88 12.89 4.85 9.60
C GLY A 88 14.21 4.30 10.14
N HIS A 89 14.40 2.98 10.08
CA HIS A 89 15.65 2.32 10.49
C HIS A 89 16.85 2.67 9.60
N ASP A 90 16.61 3.10 8.36
CA ASP A 90 17.66 3.43 7.39
C ASP A 90 18.12 4.89 7.48
N ILE A 91 17.41 5.73 8.27
CA ILE A 91 17.72 7.16 8.39
C ILE A 91 19.13 7.39 8.92
N ILE A 92 19.53 6.71 10.01
CA ILE A 92 20.86 6.90 10.62
C ILE A 92 21.94 6.50 9.63
N GLN A 93 21.83 5.34 9.00
CA GLN A 93 22.80 4.87 8.01
C GLN A 93 22.94 5.84 6.84
N SER A 94 21.82 6.31 6.30
CA SER A 94 21.80 7.21 5.15
C SER A 94 22.30 8.61 5.50
N TRP A 95 21.92 9.15 6.65
CA TRP A 95 22.36 10.45 7.13
C TRP A 95 23.87 10.48 7.41
N LEU A 96 24.40 9.48 8.15
CA LEU A 96 25.84 9.39 8.41
C LEU A 96 26.61 9.09 7.12
N GLY A 97 26.11 8.21 6.26
CA GLY A 97 26.70 7.94 4.95
C GLY A 97 26.79 9.19 4.08
N ALA A 98 25.74 9.99 4.04
CA ALA A 98 25.75 11.27 3.32
C ALA A 98 26.80 12.26 3.88
N ARG A 99 26.93 12.36 5.21
CA ARG A 99 27.96 13.22 5.83
C ARG A 99 29.38 12.76 5.54
N LEU A 100 29.60 11.45 5.55
CA LEU A 100 30.93 10.86 5.30
C LEU A 100 31.28 10.77 3.81
N SER A 101 30.31 10.92 2.91
CA SER A 101 30.56 10.89 1.46
C SER A 101 31.37 12.06 0.94
N GLY A 102 31.44 13.18 1.68
CA GLY A 102 32.04 14.44 1.23
C GLY A 102 31.14 15.20 0.23
N THR A 103 29.96 14.67 -0.11
CA THR A 103 28.95 15.35 -0.92
C THR A 103 27.84 15.91 -0.03
N ARG A 104 26.92 16.67 -0.62
CA ARG A 104 25.79 17.24 0.12
C ARG A 104 24.46 16.87 -0.57
N PRO A 105 24.07 15.58 -0.62
CA PRO A 105 22.81 15.20 -1.23
C PRO A 105 21.61 15.74 -0.45
N VAL A 106 20.46 15.89 -1.12
CA VAL A 106 19.18 16.10 -0.43
C VAL A 106 18.78 14.81 0.26
N LEU A 107 18.46 14.86 1.54
CA LEU A 107 17.92 13.73 2.28
C LEU A 107 16.41 13.85 2.34
N LEU A 108 15.72 12.90 1.74
CA LEU A 108 14.28 12.76 1.73
C LEU A 108 13.89 11.53 2.55
N TYR A 109 12.81 11.61 3.31
CA TYR A 109 12.23 10.46 4.01
C TYR A 109 10.80 10.21 3.53
N THR A 110 10.55 8.99 3.05
CA THR A 110 9.25 8.57 2.51
C THR A 110 8.66 7.44 3.36
N PRO A 111 8.05 7.74 4.54
CA PRO A 111 7.38 6.72 5.34
C PRO A 111 6.15 6.17 4.63
N GLN A 112 6.08 4.84 4.53
CA GLN A 112 4.97 4.14 3.87
C GLN A 112 3.99 3.49 4.85
N VAL A 113 4.29 3.59 6.14
CA VAL A 113 3.46 3.05 7.22
C VAL A 113 3.26 4.10 8.28
N PRO A 114 2.15 4.05 9.05
CA PRO A 114 1.90 5.00 10.14
C PRO A 114 2.89 4.89 11.29
N GLU A 115 3.60 3.76 11.41
CA GLU A 115 4.64 3.50 12.40
C GLU A 115 5.99 4.02 11.89
N PHE A 116 6.17 5.32 11.89
CA PHE A 116 7.44 5.96 11.56
C PHE A 116 8.38 6.08 12.78
N ILE A 117 9.65 6.38 12.51
CA ILE A 117 10.62 6.61 13.59
C ILE A 117 10.23 7.84 14.42
N ARG A 118 10.02 7.62 15.73
CA ARG A 118 9.66 8.70 16.67
C ARG A 118 10.90 9.40 17.25
N SER A 119 11.70 9.98 16.37
CA SER A 119 12.87 10.77 16.75
C SER A 119 12.83 12.12 16.05
N ARG A 120 12.42 13.18 16.79
CA ARG A 120 12.44 14.55 16.27
C ARG A 120 13.83 14.93 15.76
N PHE A 121 14.88 14.52 16.46
CA PHE A 121 16.26 14.78 16.05
C PHE A 121 16.54 14.25 14.64
N LEU A 122 16.21 12.99 14.35
CA LEU A 122 16.46 12.37 13.06
C LEU A 122 15.54 12.93 11.96
N LEU A 123 14.26 13.09 12.25
CA LEU A 123 13.31 13.63 11.28
C LEU A 123 13.64 15.07 10.86
N ARG A 124 14.10 15.89 11.82
CA ARG A 124 14.55 17.27 11.52
C ARG A 124 15.84 17.36 10.72
N ARG A 125 16.60 16.25 10.58
CA ARG A 125 17.77 16.14 9.68
C ARG A 125 17.39 15.89 8.22
N MET A 126 16.15 15.48 7.98
CA MET A 126 15.65 15.32 6.61
C MET A 126 15.34 16.72 6.03
N HIS A 127 15.76 16.94 4.80
CA HIS A 127 15.46 18.19 4.08
C HIS A 127 13.99 18.26 3.68
N ALA A 128 13.40 17.09 3.37
CA ALA A 128 12.03 16.97 2.95
C ALA A 128 11.43 15.62 3.41
N LEU A 129 10.11 15.56 3.49
CA LEU A 129 9.36 14.33 3.75
C LEU A 129 8.25 14.19 2.70
N VAL A 130 8.07 12.98 2.20
CA VAL A 130 6.92 12.64 1.34
C VAL A 130 6.13 11.54 2.01
N THR A 131 4.83 11.70 2.11
CA THR A 131 3.93 10.68 2.64
C THR A 131 2.99 10.19 1.56
N ILE A 132 2.61 8.93 1.63
CA ILE A 132 1.72 8.30 0.65
C ILE A 132 0.24 8.53 0.95
N SER A 133 -0.07 9.22 2.05
CA SER A 133 -1.44 9.59 2.44
C SER A 133 -1.44 10.82 3.35
N ARG A 134 -2.59 11.51 3.41
CA ARG A 134 -2.83 12.59 4.37
C ARG A 134 -2.76 12.07 5.81
N TYR A 135 -3.22 10.85 6.04
CA TYR A 135 -3.16 10.22 7.35
C TYR A 135 -1.73 10.13 7.91
N ILE A 136 -0.77 9.68 7.12
CA ILE A 136 0.63 9.61 7.55
C ILE A 136 1.20 11.03 7.74
N ARG A 137 0.88 11.97 6.85
CA ARG A 137 1.27 13.38 6.99
C ARG A 137 0.78 13.95 8.32
N ASP A 138 -0.50 13.78 8.62
CA ASP A 138 -1.13 14.36 9.80
C ASP A 138 -0.56 13.76 11.09
N ARG A 139 -0.26 12.46 11.11
CA ARG A 139 0.46 11.82 12.22
C ARG A 139 1.88 12.35 12.40
N LEU A 140 2.61 12.57 11.31
CA LEU A 140 3.96 13.15 11.36
C LEU A 140 3.94 14.59 11.88
N THR A 141 3.05 15.42 11.37
CA THR A 141 2.94 16.82 11.75
C THR A 141 2.36 17.01 13.16
N ALA A 142 1.48 16.13 13.61
CA ALA A 142 1.04 16.08 15.00
C ALA A 142 2.17 15.67 15.96
N PHE A 143 3.05 14.75 15.54
CA PHE A 143 4.23 14.37 16.34
C PHE A 143 5.25 15.50 16.44
N ASP A 144 5.51 16.21 15.35
CA ASP A 144 6.41 17.36 15.29
C ASP A 144 5.90 18.40 14.28
N PRO A 145 5.21 19.46 14.73
CA PRO A 145 4.68 20.51 13.87
C PRO A 145 5.73 21.22 12.99
N ALA A 146 7.00 21.23 13.41
CA ALA A 146 8.09 21.81 12.63
C ALA A 146 8.37 21.04 11.31
N LEU A 147 7.79 19.86 11.12
CA LEU A 147 7.90 19.09 9.87
C LEU A 147 6.87 19.53 8.82
N ALA A 148 5.79 20.22 9.20
CA ALA A 148 4.70 20.56 8.30
C ALA A 148 5.15 21.31 7.03
N PRO A 149 6.02 22.34 7.08
CA PRO A 149 6.42 23.09 5.87
C PRO A 149 7.23 22.28 4.87
N ARG A 150 7.79 21.13 5.27
CA ARG A 150 8.63 20.28 4.44
C ARG A 150 8.04 18.88 4.19
N THR A 151 6.76 18.68 4.56
CA THR A 151 6.05 17.43 4.35
C THR A 151 5.03 17.59 3.23
N SER A 152 5.19 16.83 2.16
CA SER A 152 4.29 16.76 1.02
C SER A 152 3.58 15.41 0.97
N VAL A 153 2.39 15.38 0.35
CA VAL A 153 1.68 14.13 0.06
C VAL A 153 1.82 13.85 -1.43
N ILE A 154 2.38 12.68 -1.77
CA ILE A 154 2.36 12.14 -3.13
C ILE A 154 1.72 10.76 -3.03
N TYR A 155 0.53 10.64 -3.59
CA TYR A 155 -0.22 9.40 -3.53
C TYR A 155 0.44 8.30 -4.36
N TYR A 156 0.26 7.07 -3.89
CA TYR A 156 0.60 5.89 -4.66
C TYR A 156 -0.21 5.82 -5.96
N GLY A 157 0.43 5.32 -7.01
CA GLY A 157 -0.20 5.09 -8.30
C GLY A 157 -0.08 3.63 -8.72
N ILE A 158 -1.15 3.08 -9.28
CA ILE A 158 -1.20 1.70 -9.77
C ILE A 158 -1.12 1.62 -11.28
N ASP A 159 -0.77 0.43 -11.78
CA ASP A 159 -0.79 0.09 -13.20
C ASP A 159 -2.21 -0.19 -13.68
N LEU A 160 -2.79 0.76 -14.39
CA LEU A 160 -4.15 0.69 -14.90
C LEU A 160 -4.29 -0.15 -16.17
N ASP A 161 -3.20 -0.54 -16.81
CA ASP A 161 -3.25 -1.52 -17.89
C ASP A 161 -3.53 -2.92 -17.36
N THR A 162 -3.11 -3.19 -16.13
CA THR A 162 -3.40 -4.43 -15.42
C THR A 162 -4.79 -4.44 -14.78
N PHE A 163 -5.18 -3.34 -14.07
CA PHE A 163 -6.42 -3.29 -13.29
C PHE A 163 -7.50 -2.54 -14.07
N LYS A 164 -8.33 -3.27 -14.80
CA LYS A 164 -9.45 -2.74 -15.62
C LYS A 164 -10.79 -3.29 -15.13
N PRO A 165 -11.90 -2.58 -15.35
CA PRO A 165 -13.23 -3.08 -14.99
C PRO A 165 -13.55 -4.41 -15.64
N PHE A 166 -14.03 -5.34 -14.84
CA PHE A 166 -14.53 -6.62 -15.33
C PHE A 166 -15.94 -6.46 -15.92
N ARG A 167 -16.18 -7.11 -17.04
CA ARG A 167 -17.51 -7.13 -17.68
C ARG A 167 -18.39 -8.28 -17.18
N SER A 168 -17.80 -9.31 -16.60
CA SER A 168 -18.44 -10.48 -16.02
C SER A 168 -17.54 -11.11 -14.97
N LYS A 169 -18.10 -11.89 -14.06
CA LYS A 169 -17.34 -12.70 -13.10
C LYS A 169 -16.42 -13.68 -13.84
N THR A 170 -15.24 -13.93 -13.29
CA THR A 170 -14.26 -14.87 -13.86
C THR A 170 -14.64 -16.33 -13.56
N GLY A 171 -15.38 -16.58 -12.49
CA GLY A 171 -15.76 -17.91 -12.01
C GLY A 171 -14.64 -18.64 -11.25
N TRP A 172 -13.50 -17.98 -11.03
CA TRP A 172 -12.33 -18.57 -10.37
C TRP A 172 -12.62 -18.94 -8.91
N LEU A 173 -13.24 -18.02 -8.12
CA LEU A 173 -13.64 -18.30 -6.74
C LEU A 173 -14.75 -19.36 -6.68
N HIS A 174 -15.71 -19.30 -7.63
CA HIS A 174 -16.81 -20.27 -7.71
C HIS A 174 -16.27 -21.69 -7.93
N SER A 175 -15.33 -21.85 -8.85
CA SER A 175 -14.66 -23.14 -9.12
C SER A 175 -13.81 -23.59 -7.93
N ARG A 176 -13.00 -22.69 -7.37
CA ARG A 176 -12.06 -23.01 -6.26
C ARG A 176 -12.77 -23.49 -5.00
N PHE A 177 -13.88 -22.86 -4.65
CA PHE A 177 -14.62 -23.16 -3.42
C PHE A 177 -15.95 -23.90 -3.65
N ARG A 178 -16.22 -24.33 -4.89
CA ARG A 178 -17.47 -25.02 -5.30
C ARG A 178 -18.72 -24.24 -4.90
N LEU A 179 -18.71 -22.94 -5.18
CA LEU A 179 -19.81 -22.04 -4.83
C LEU A 179 -20.87 -22.01 -5.94
N PRO A 180 -22.15 -21.83 -5.58
CA PRO A 180 -23.20 -21.52 -6.56
C PRO A 180 -22.89 -20.23 -7.34
N GLN A 181 -23.35 -20.14 -8.59
CA GLN A 181 -23.04 -19.00 -9.47
C GLN A 181 -23.68 -17.68 -9.01
N ASP A 182 -24.77 -17.76 -8.28
CA ASP A 182 -25.55 -16.63 -7.77
C ASP A 182 -25.13 -16.18 -6.36
N VAL A 183 -24.16 -16.87 -5.74
CA VAL A 183 -23.69 -16.52 -4.39
C VAL A 183 -23.05 -15.13 -4.37
N LYS A 184 -23.39 -14.35 -3.34
CA LYS A 184 -22.78 -13.06 -3.08
C LYS A 184 -21.46 -13.23 -2.34
N ILE A 185 -20.42 -12.51 -2.80
CA ILE A 185 -19.07 -12.64 -2.26
C ILE A 185 -18.54 -11.28 -1.82
N ILE A 186 -18.20 -11.17 -0.53
CA ILE A 186 -17.50 -10.04 0.05
C ILE A 186 -16.02 -10.38 0.13
N GLY A 187 -15.14 -9.49 -0.31
CA GLY A 187 -13.70 -9.73 -0.30
C GLY A 187 -12.92 -8.76 0.58
N THR A 188 -11.83 -9.26 1.17
CA THR A 188 -10.82 -8.44 1.87
C THR A 188 -9.42 -8.96 1.62
N VAL A 189 -8.43 -8.07 1.66
CA VAL A 189 -7.02 -8.42 1.43
C VAL A 189 -6.16 -7.95 2.61
N GLY A 190 -5.35 -8.86 3.12
CA GLY A 190 -4.35 -8.57 4.15
C GLY A 190 -4.41 -9.49 5.36
N ASP A 191 -3.30 -9.53 6.08
CA ASP A 191 -3.12 -10.39 7.26
C ASP A 191 -4.09 -10.02 8.40
N LEU A 192 -4.46 -10.99 9.23
CA LEU A 192 -5.50 -10.89 10.27
C LEU A 192 -5.21 -9.89 11.39
N TRP A 193 -3.97 -9.42 11.53
CA TRP A 193 -3.65 -8.33 12.46
C TRP A 193 -4.24 -6.97 12.02
N LYS A 194 -4.78 -6.89 10.80
CA LYS A 194 -5.46 -5.72 10.24
C LYS A 194 -6.94 -5.61 10.66
N ASN A 195 -7.31 -6.27 11.75
CA ASN A 195 -8.63 -6.15 12.39
C ASN A 195 -9.82 -6.71 11.61
N GLN A 196 -9.59 -7.63 10.69
CA GLN A 196 -10.68 -8.27 9.93
C GLN A 196 -11.70 -9.01 10.83
N ILE A 197 -11.33 -9.30 12.08
CA ILE A 197 -12.23 -9.91 13.08
C ILE A 197 -13.48 -9.08 13.36
N GLU A 198 -13.41 -7.75 13.30
CA GLU A 198 -14.56 -6.87 13.46
C GLU A 198 -15.62 -7.06 12.37
N PHE A 199 -15.19 -7.47 11.16
CA PHE A 199 -16.14 -7.70 10.07
C PHE A 199 -17.03 -8.91 10.31
N LEU A 200 -16.64 -9.86 11.17
CA LEU A 200 -17.49 -11.01 11.49
C LEU A 200 -18.83 -10.61 12.12
N ASP A 201 -18.85 -9.55 12.94
CA ASP A 201 -20.06 -9.04 13.54
C ASP A 201 -20.97 -8.38 12.47
N ALA A 202 -20.37 -7.66 11.50
CA ALA A 202 -21.09 -7.15 10.34
C ALA A 202 -21.62 -8.28 9.45
N LEU A 203 -20.83 -9.34 9.26
CA LEU A 203 -21.21 -10.48 8.41
C LEU A 203 -22.42 -11.23 8.94
N VAL A 204 -22.64 -11.27 10.26
CA VAL A 204 -23.88 -11.82 10.85
C VAL A 204 -25.10 -11.08 10.32
N GLU A 205 -25.10 -9.73 10.36
CA GLU A 205 -26.21 -8.92 9.88
C GLU A 205 -26.35 -9.02 8.36
N VAL A 206 -25.25 -9.00 7.62
CA VAL A 206 -25.28 -9.20 6.16
C VAL A 206 -25.91 -10.55 5.79
N ARG A 207 -25.55 -11.65 6.46
CA ARG A 207 -26.11 -12.97 6.16
C ARG A 207 -27.56 -13.13 6.59
N ARG A 208 -28.02 -12.35 7.56
CA ARG A 208 -29.44 -12.29 7.91
C ARG A 208 -30.25 -11.66 6.79
N ALA A 209 -29.76 -10.59 6.17
CA ALA A 209 -30.43 -9.91 5.05
C ALA A 209 -30.22 -10.64 3.70
N LEU A 210 -29.02 -11.17 3.47
CA LEU A 210 -28.59 -11.83 2.24
C LEU A 210 -28.06 -13.23 2.55
N PRO A 211 -28.94 -14.22 2.74
CA PRO A 211 -28.55 -15.60 3.05
C PRO A 211 -27.60 -16.19 1.99
N GLY A 212 -26.68 -17.03 2.43
CA GLY A 212 -25.72 -17.64 1.51
C GLY A 212 -24.46 -16.82 1.22
N THR A 213 -24.42 -15.51 1.57
CA THR A 213 -23.23 -14.66 1.38
C THR A 213 -21.96 -15.29 1.94
N ARG A 214 -20.86 -15.18 1.19
CA ARG A 214 -19.52 -15.64 1.60
C ARG A 214 -18.60 -14.47 1.83
N PHE A 215 -17.68 -14.64 2.78
CA PHE A 215 -16.58 -13.71 3.05
C PHE A 215 -15.27 -14.38 2.70
N VAL A 216 -14.56 -13.82 1.71
CA VAL A 216 -13.30 -14.37 1.20
C VAL A 216 -12.15 -13.50 1.64
N LEU A 217 -11.18 -14.11 2.34
CA LEU A 217 -9.97 -13.48 2.81
C LEU A 217 -8.77 -13.88 1.95
N VAL A 218 -8.10 -12.90 1.39
CA VAL A 218 -6.76 -13.08 0.81
C VAL A 218 -5.74 -12.91 1.93
N ALA A 219 -5.54 -13.97 2.70
CA ALA A 219 -4.65 -14.02 3.86
C ALA A 219 -4.13 -15.43 4.08
N GLU A 220 -2.93 -15.56 4.65
CA GLU A 220 -2.39 -16.87 5.03
C GLU A 220 -2.99 -17.37 6.36
N ASP A 221 -3.32 -18.64 6.39
CA ASP A 221 -3.63 -19.34 7.63
C ASP A 221 -2.33 -19.76 8.35
N THR A 222 -1.74 -18.83 9.06
CA THR A 222 -0.45 -19.01 9.74
C THR A 222 -0.55 -19.74 11.08
N GLY A 223 -1.75 -20.05 11.56
CA GLY A 223 -1.97 -20.53 12.93
C GLY A 223 -1.55 -19.54 14.03
N SER A 224 -1.27 -18.28 13.68
CA SER A 224 -0.90 -17.22 14.63
C SER A 224 -2.05 -16.85 15.58
N SER A 225 -1.76 -16.12 16.66
CA SER A 225 -2.78 -15.70 17.62
C SER A 225 -3.95 -14.93 16.97
N PRO A 226 -3.75 -13.94 16.08
CA PRO A 226 -4.85 -13.29 15.38
C PRO A 226 -5.70 -14.25 14.54
N VAL A 227 -5.06 -15.22 13.86
CA VAL A 227 -5.78 -16.22 13.04
C VAL A 227 -6.63 -17.14 13.93
N ARG A 228 -6.06 -17.63 15.05
CA ARG A 228 -6.84 -18.46 16.00
C ARG A 228 -8.02 -17.68 16.58
N ALA A 229 -7.81 -16.44 17.00
CA ALA A 229 -8.88 -15.59 17.53
C ALA A 229 -9.99 -15.34 16.50
N PHE A 230 -9.64 -15.08 15.26
CA PHE A 230 -10.59 -14.91 14.16
C PHE A 230 -11.43 -16.17 13.93
N LYS A 231 -10.79 -17.35 13.85
CA LYS A 231 -11.48 -18.64 13.67
C LYS A 231 -12.40 -18.96 14.84
N ALA A 232 -11.95 -18.75 16.06
CA ALA A 232 -12.77 -18.95 17.27
C ALA A 232 -14.01 -18.01 17.25
N ARG A 233 -13.83 -16.74 16.88
CA ARG A 233 -14.96 -15.80 16.76
C ARG A 233 -15.92 -16.22 15.67
N ALA A 234 -15.42 -16.61 14.49
CA ALA A 234 -16.26 -17.10 13.40
C ALA A 234 -17.08 -18.32 13.81
N ALA A 235 -16.47 -19.28 14.51
CA ALA A 235 -17.16 -20.45 15.03
C ALA A 235 -18.25 -20.08 16.07
N ALA A 236 -17.93 -19.19 17.01
CA ALA A 236 -18.88 -18.71 18.02
C ALA A 236 -20.10 -17.99 17.42
N LEU A 237 -19.94 -17.36 16.23
CA LEU A 237 -21.01 -16.68 15.50
C LEU A 237 -21.70 -17.58 14.47
N GLY A 238 -21.33 -18.87 14.36
CA GLY A 238 -21.90 -19.79 13.35
C GLY A 238 -21.52 -19.44 11.92
N LEU A 239 -20.34 -18.80 11.71
CA LEU A 239 -19.87 -18.30 10.40
C LEU A 239 -18.79 -19.16 9.76
N THR A 240 -18.46 -20.34 10.33
CA THR A 240 -17.34 -21.16 9.85
C THR A 240 -17.46 -21.52 8.37
N ASP A 241 -18.66 -21.82 7.90
CA ASP A 241 -18.96 -22.14 6.49
C ASP A 241 -18.97 -20.91 5.59
N ALA A 242 -19.17 -19.73 6.16
CA ALA A 242 -19.26 -18.47 5.43
C ALA A 242 -17.91 -17.86 5.11
N VAL A 243 -16.85 -18.23 5.84
CA VAL A 243 -15.52 -17.63 5.74
C VAL A 243 -14.61 -18.54 4.94
N LEU A 244 -14.06 -18.02 3.86
CA LEU A 244 -13.19 -18.73 2.93
C LEU A 244 -11.82 -18.08 2.86
N TRP A 245 -10.77 -18.91 2.76
CA TRP A 245 -9.37 -18.47 2.76
C TRP A 245 -8.70 -18.85 1.45
N THR A 246 -8.11 -17.87 0.77
CA THR A 246 -7.38 -18.14 -0.48
C THR A 246 -5.89 -18.45 -0.24
N GLY A 247 -5.34 -18.06 0.92
CA GLY A 247 -3.90 -17.93 1.05
C GLY A 247 -3.37 -16.71 0.31
N ARG A 248 -2.06 -16.65 0.09
CA ARG A 248 -1.45 -15.65 -0.80
C ARG A 248 -1.81 -15.93 -2.25
N LEU A 249 -2.05 -14.88 -2.99
CA LEU A 249 -2.39 -14.96 -4.41
C LEU A 249 -1.25 -14.41 -5.26
N SER A 250 -1.09 -14.96 -6.45
CA SER A 250 -0.31 -14.34 -7.53
C SER A 250 -1.01 -13.08 -8.04
N LYS A 251 -0.36 -12.30 -8.91
CA LYS A 251 -0.99 -11.12 -9.52
C LYS A 251 -2.22 -11.51 -10.36
N ASP A 252 -2.12 -12.60 -11.13
CA ASP A 252 -3.22 -13.07 -11.96
C ASP A 252 -4.39 -13.60 -11.13
N ASP A 253 -4.09 -14.36 -10.05
CA ASP A 253 -5.12 -14.82 -9.12
C ASP A 253 -5.78 -13.64 -8.35
N MET A 254 -5.03 -12.57 -8.06
CA MET A 254 -5.59 -11.34 -7.49
C MET A 254 -6.59 -10.67 -8.44
N LEU A 255 -6.27 -10.63 -9.74
CA LEU A 255 -7.21 -10.13 -10.75
C LEU A 255 -8.48 -10.99 -10.79
N ALA A 256 -8.32 -12.32 -10.83
CA ALA A 256 -9.45 -13.23 -10.80
C ALA A 256 -10.30 -13.08 -9.52
N PHE A 257 -9.65 -12.90 -8.37
CA PHE A 257 -10.32 -12.59 -7.10
C PHE A 257 -11.15 -11.31 -7.18
N TYR A 258 -10.56 -10.19 -7.69
CA TYR A 258 -11.32 -8.95 -7.87
C TYR A 258 -12.46 -9.11 -8.88
N GLY A 259 -12.30 -9.93 -9.91
CA GLY A 259 -13.35 -10.19 -10.89
C GLY A 259 -14.55 -11.00 -10.35
N ASP A 260 -14.38 -11.69 -9.22
CA ASP A 260 -15.43 -12.57 -8.68
C ASP A 260 -16.12 -12.03 -7.43
N ILE A 261 -15.51 -11.12 -6.68
CA ILE A 261 -16.18 -10.52 -5.51
C ILE A 261 -17.18 -9.47 -5.94
N ASP A 262 -18.23 -9.27 -5.15
CA ASP A 262 -19.26 -8.26 -5.40
C ASP A 262 -18.95 -6.92 -4.74
N ILE A 263 -18.20 -6.95 -3.64
CA ILE A 263 -17.80 -5.78 -2.86
C ILE A 263 -16.51 -6.05 -2.08
N ALA A 264 -15.67 -5.04 -1.96
CA ALA A 264 -14.48 -5.07 -1.12
C ALA A 264 -14.74 -4.37 0.21
N VAL A 265 -14.18 -4.91 1.32
CA VAL A 265 -14.31 -4.30 2.65
C VAL A 265 -12.97 -4.21 3.36
N SER A 266 -12.77 -3.16 4.16
CA SER A 266 -11.63 -3.05 5.05
C SER A 266 -12.03 -2.52 6.42
N THR A 267 -11.66 -3.26 7.44
CA THR A 267 -11.82 -2.87 8.86
C THR A 267 -10.53 -2.33 9.48
N HIS A 268 -9.48 -2.16 8.69
CA HIS A 268 -8.17 -1.71 9.18
C HIS A 268 -8.15 -0.21 9.44
N ARG A 269 -8.18 0.19 10.72
CA ARG A 269 -8.20 1.61 11.15
C ARG A 269 -6.83 2.31 11.06
N ASN A 270 -5.75 1.58 10.89
CA ASN A 270 -4.38 2.10 10.86
C ASN A 270 -3.65 1.80 9.54
N GLU A 271 -4.40 1.68 8.44
CA GLU A 271 -3.81 1.44 7.11
C GLU A 271 -3.00 2.67 6.66
N GLY A 272 -1.81 2.44 6.10
CA GLY A 272 -0.98 3.51 5.58
C GLY A 272 -1.60 4.20 4.37
N PHE A 273 -2.12 3.40 3.42
CA PHE A 273 -2.84 3.88 2.24
C PHE A 273 -3.83 2.83 1.69
N GLY A 274 -3.41 1.54 1.62
CA GLY A 274 -4.27 0.48 1.11
C GLY A 274 -4.21 0.33 -0.41
N ILE A 275 -3.04 -0.04 -0.95
CA ILE A 275 -2.83 -0.24 -2.40
C ILE A 275 -3.89 -1.17 -3.00
N TRP A 276 -4.21 -2.26 -2.33
CA TRP A 276 -5.22 -3.21 -2.78
C TRP A 276 -6.63 -2.58 -2.94
N ALA A 277 -6.92 -1.51 -2.19
CA ALA A 277 -8.16 -0.77 -2.34
C ALA A 277 -8.22 -0.02 -3.69
N LEU A 278 -7.07 0.54 -4.12
CA LEU A 278 -6.97 1.16 -5.45
C LEU A 278 -7.15 0.11 -6.54
N GLU A 279 -6.53 -1.06 -6.39
CA GLU A 279 -6.63 -2.17 -7.34
C GLU A 279 -8.08 -2.65 -7.46
N ALA A 280 -8.75 -2.90 -6.33
CA ALA A 280 -10.15 -3.30 -6.29
C ALA A 280 -11.07 -2.26 -6.96
N MET A 281 -10.93 -0.99 -6.62
CA MET A 281 -11.75 0.07 -7.20
C MET A 281 -11.43 0.33 -8.67
N ALA A 282 -10.18 0.15 -9.12
CA ALA A 282 -9.82 0.23 -10.53
C ALA A 282 -10.48 -0.85 -11.37
N THR A 283 -10.72 -2.04 -10.78
CA THR A 283 -11.49 -3.12 -11.43
C THR A 283 -13.01 -2.89 -11.39
N GLY A 284 -13.45 -1.74 -10.86
CA GLY A 284 -14.86 -1.35 -10.81
C GLY A 284 -15.63 -1.82 -9.57
N LEU A 285 -14.93 -2.38 -8.56
CA LEU A 285 -15.56 -2.84 -7.34
C LEU A 285 -15.96 -1.69 -6.42
N PRO A 286 -17.15 -1.71 -5.83
CA PRO A 286 -17.47 -0.86 -4.69
C PRO A 286 -16.65 -1.27 -3.46
N MET A 287 -16.35 -0.29 -2.61
CA MET A 287 -15.56 -0.53 -1.41
C MET A 287 -16.13 0.17 -0.19
N VAL A 288 -16.23 -0.55 0.92
CA VAL A 288 -16.62 0.00 2.22
C VAL A 288 -15.46 -0.12 3.20
N VAL A 289 -15.09 0.98 3.83
CA VAL A 289 -13.99 1.05 4.80
C VAL A 289 -14.43 1.79 6.06
N TYR A 290 -13.72 1.61 7.17
CA TYR A 290 -13.86 2.55 8.27
C TYR A 290 -13.26 3.91 7.90
N ASN A 291 -13.88 5.01 8.36
CA ASN A 291 -13.40 6.38 8.19
C ASN A 291 -12.15 6.64 9.05
N ALA A 292 -11.11 5.84 8.82
CA ALA A 292 -9.88 5.87 9.59
C ALA A 292 -8.69 5.42 8.72
N GLY A 293 -7.48 5.84 9.09
CA GLY A 293 -6.28 5.48 8.34
C GLY A 293 -6.17 6.15 6.98
N GLY A 294 -5.14 5.81 6.25
CA GLY A 294 -4.87 6.36 4.92
C GLY A 294 -5.73 5.77 3.81
N ILE A 295 -6.38 4.62 4.03
CA ILE A 295 -7.31 4.02 3.07
C ILE A 295 -8.50 4.93 2.77
N ARG A 296 -8.86 5.82 3.70
CA ARG A 296 -9.86 6.86 3.50
C ARG A 296 -9.52 7.74 2.29
N ASP A 297 -8.25 8.07 2.08
CA ASP A 297 -7.83 8.90 0.96
C ASP A 297 -8.14 8.27 -0.41
N ALA A 298 -8.19 6.93 -0.47
CA ALA A 298 -8.54 6.19 -1.67
C ALA A 298 -10.03 6.23 -1.99
N VAL A 299 -10.90 6.30 -0.97
CA VAL A 299 -12.36 6.20 -1.14
C VAL A 299 -13.08 7.54 -1.06
N GLU A 300 -12.49 8.55 -0.39
CA GLU A 300 -13.13 9.85 -0.15
C GLU A 300 -13.44 10.61 -1.45
N GLY A 301 -14.72 10.86 -1.67
CA GLY A 301 -15.24 11.49 -2.89
C GLY A 301 -15.39 10.55 -4.08
N SER A 302 -15.08 9.27 -3.93
CA SER A 302 -15.36 8.27 -4.95
C SER A 302 -16.87 7.96 -5.01
N PRO A 303 -17.45 7.78 -6.20
CA PRO A 303 -18.84 7.36 -6.32
C PRO A 303 -19.11 5.93 -5.82
N ALA A 304 -18.08 5.09 -5.72
CA ALA A 304 -18.19 3.69 -5.29
C ALA A 304 -17.36 3.37 -4.03
N GLY A 305 -16.80 4.38 -3.37
CA GLY A 305 -16.04 4.22 -2.14
C GLY A 305 -16.75 4.87 -0.95
N PHE A 306 -16.93 4.13 0.15
CA PHE A 306 -17.68 4.60 1.31
C PHE A 306 -16.88 4.40 2.59
N ALA A 307 -16.72 5.51 3.30
CA ALA A 307 -16.12 5.52 4.62
C ALA A 307 -17.23 5.61 5.68
N VAL A 308 -17.28 4.67 6.61
CA VAL A 308 -18.25 4.62 7.70
C VAL A 308 -17.60 5.02 9.03
N ASP A 309 -18.31 5.83 9.82
CA ASP A 309 -17.83 6.30 11.13
C ASP A 309 -18.22 5.37 12.26
N GLY A 310 -19.30 4.62 12.11
CA GLY A 310 -19.82 3.69 13.09
C GLY A 310 -19.06 2.36 13.14
N GLY A 311 -19.65 1.41 13.85
CA GLY A 311 -19.11 0.08 14.03
C GLY A 311 -19.56 -0.93 12.96
N PRO A 312 -19.54 -2.23 13.34
CA PRO A 312 -19.92 -3.31 12.43
C PRO A 312 -21.33 -3.19 11.84
N ARG A 313 -22.29 -2.59 12.58
CA ARG A 313 -23.67 -2.43 12.11
C ARG A 313 -23.73 -1.48 10.90
N GLU A 314 -23.11 -0.28 11.00
CA GLU A 314 -23.11 0.65 9.87
C GLU A 314 -22.35 0.08 8.65
N MET A 315 -21.27 -0.67 8.90
CA MET A 315 -20.55 -1.41 7.87
C MET A 315 -21.49 -2.42 7.17
N ALA A 316 -22.28 -3.18 7.95
CA ALA A 316 -23.25 -4.14 7.41
C ALA A 316 -24.33 -3.47 6.57
N ASP A 317 -24.93 -2.38 7.09
CA ASP A 317 -25.98 -1.63 6.40
C ASP A 317 -25.49 -1.11 5.05
N MET A 318 -24.25 -0.60 5.01
CA MET A 318 -23.66 -0.12 3.76
C MET A 318 -23.38 -1.26 2.77
N VAL A 319 -22.84 -2.38 3.25
CA VAL A 319 -22.57 -3.57 2.43
C VAL A 319 -23.87 -4.13 1.85
N ILE A 320 -24.92 -4.28 2.66
CA ILE A 320 -26.24 -4.77 2.21
C ILE A 320 -26.78 -3.86 1.12
N ARG A 321 -26.80 -2.54 1.36
CA ARG A 321 -27.28 -1.55 0.39
C ARG A 321 -26.61 -1.67 -0.97
N PHE A 322 -25.29 -1.91 -0.99
CA PHE A 322 -24.55 -2.10 -2.24
C PHE A 322 -24.87 -3.43 -2.89
N MET A 323 -24.89 -4.51 -2.12
CA MET A 323 -25.08 -5.85 -2.66
C MET A 323 -26.50 -6.06 -3.21
N GLU A 324 -27.53 -5.39 -2.67
CA GLU A 324 -28.89 -5.40 -3.20
C GLU A 324 -29.00 -4.70 -4.56
N ASN A 325 -28.11 -3.71 -4.81
CA ASN A 325 -28.04 -2.96 -6.05
C ASN A 325 -26.90 -3.44 -6.98
N ALA A 326 -26.04 -4.34 -6.52
CA ALA A 326 -24.92 -4.88 -7.29
C ALA A 326 -25.43 -5.61 -8.54
N GLY A 327 -24.84 -5.25 -9.67
CA GLY A 327 -25.20 -5.80 -10.99
C GLY A 327 -26.31 -5.02 -11.71
N LYS A 328 -27.00 -4.07 -11.06
CA LYS A 328 -28.03 -3.23 -11.69
C LYS A 328 -27.47 -1.94 -12.31
N ASP A 329 -26.34 -1.47 -11.82
CA ASP A 329 -25.76 -0.19 -12.27
C ASP A 329 -24.28 -0.32 -12.67
N ARG A 330 -24.05 -0.57 -13.95
CA ARG A 330 -22.69 -0.55 -14.54
C ARG A 330 -22.04 0.84 -14.48
N SER A 331 -22.84 1.89 -14.38
CA SER A 331 -22.32 3.26 -14.32
C SER A 331 -21.49 3.49 -13.08
N LEU A 332 -21.82 2.81 -11.97
CA LEU A 332 -21.07 2.89 -10.71
C LEU A 332 -19.67 2.25 -10.84
N SER A 333 -19.58 1.09 -11.49
CA SER A 333 -18.32 0.39 -11.74
C SER A 333 -17.39 1.22 -12.63
N ASP A 334 -17.91 1.76 -13.72
CA ASP A 334 -17.15 2.63 -14.63
C ASP A 334 -16.72 3.94 -13.93
N ALA A 335 -17.58 4.48 -13.07
CA ALA A 335 -17.27 5.69 -12.30
C ALA A 335 -16.18 5.44 -11.24
N ALA A 336 -16.19 4.28 -10.56
CA ALA A 336 -15.14 3.87 -9.64
C ALA A 336 -13.78 3.79 -10.34
N SER A 337 -13.73 3.10 -11.47
CA SER A 337 -12.52 2.95 -12.26
C SER A 337 -12.00 4.30 -12.76
N ARG A 338 -12.86 5.17 -13.31
CA ARG A 338 -12.46 6.54 -13.73
C ARG A 338 -11.89 7.37 -12.58
N TRP A 339 -12.51 7.28 -11.40
CA TRP A 339 -12.02 7.95 -10.19
C TRP A 339 -10.56 7.60 -9.88
N ILE A 340 -10.24 6.28 -9.90
CA ILE A 340 -8.89 5.79 -9.67
C ILE A 340 -7.96 6.22 -10.81
N LEU A 341 -8.40 6.09 -12.07
CA LEU A 341 -7.64 6.48 -13.26
C LEU A 341 -7.17 7.94 -13.19
N GLU A 342 -8.02 8.83 -12.77
CA GLU A 342 -7.71 10.28 -12.72
C GLU A 342 -6.76 10.64 -11.57
N ARG A 343 -6.78 9.90 -10.45
CA ARG A 343 -6.12 10.31 -9.21
C ARG A 343 -4.92 9.45 -8.81
N PHE A 344 -4.96 8.17 -9.12
CA PHE A 344 -4.03 7.19 -8.57
C PHE A 344 -3.36 6.33 -9.65
N ASN A 345 -3.15 6.89 -10.85
CA ASN A 345 -2.42 6.19 -11.90
C ASN A 345 -0.89 6.31 -11.69
N ARG A 346 -0.17 5.27 -12.13
CA ARG A 346 1.29 5.18 -12.03
C ARG A 346 2.01 6.37 -12.67
N GLN A 347 1.57 6.80 -13.87
CA GLN A 347 2.23 7.88 -14.58
C GLN A 347 2.16 9.19 -13.78
N ARG A 348 1.00 9.50 -13.20
CA ARG A 348 0.83 10.67 -12.33
C ARG A 348 1.77 10.62 -11.13
N MET A 349 1.89 9.46 -10.46
CA MET A 349 2.82 9.30 -9.33
C MET A 349 4.26 9.59 -9.76
N VAL A 350 4.70 9.03 -10.89
CA VAL A 350 6.03 9.26 -11.45
C VAL A 350 6.26 10.74 -11.78
N ASP A 351 5.28 11.40 -12.39
CA ASP A 351 5.35 12.82 -12.74
C ASP A 351 5.40 13.73 -11.51
N ASP A 352 4.63 13.39 -10.46
CA ASP A 352 4.61 14.12 -9.20
C ASP A 352 5.97 13.98 -8.47
N TYR A 353 6.56 12.77 -8.44
CA TYR A 353 7.89 12.55 -7.88
C TYR A 353 8.98 13.26 -8.68
N GLU A 354 8.96 13.20 -10.01
CA GLU A 354 9.92 13.93 -10.85
C GLU A 354 9.89 15.43 -10.55
N ARG A 355 8.68 16.03 -10.56
CA ARG A 355 8.44 17.45 -10.30
C ARG A 355 8.94 17.84 -8.91
N TYR A 356 8.64 17.00 -7.93
CA TYR A 356 9.07 17.21 -6.55
C TYR A 356 10.59 17.14 -6.40
N PHE A 357 11.24 16.13 -6.95
CA PHE A 357 12.70 16.03 -6.92
C PHE A 357 13.41 17.21 -7.60
N ARG A 358 12.89 17.67 -8.75
CA ARG A 358 13.43 18.87 -9.42
C ARG A 358 13.30 20.11 -8.52
N SER A 359 12.16 20.29 -7.85
CA SER A 359 11.94 21.42 -6.94
C SER A 359 12.90 21.42 -5.75
N LEU A 360 13.24 20.24 -5.21
CA LEU A 360 14.20 20.12 -4.11
C LEU A 360 15.63 20.53 -4.50
N LEU A 361 16.00 20.32 -5.75
CA LEU A 361 17.34 20.71 -6.24
C LEU A 361 17.38 22.21 -6.59
N THR A 362 16.35 22.78 -7.17
CA THR A 362 16.27 24.22 -7.51
C THR A 362 16.13 25.12 -6.28
N GLY A 363 15.43 24.65 -5.23
CA GLY A 363 15.30 25.36 -3.94
C GLY A 363 16.58 25.49 -3.13
N ARG A 364 17.66 24.78 -3.48
CA ARG A 364 18.99 24.88 -2.85
C ARG A 364 19.85 26.06 -3.33
N GLY A 365 19.45 26.72 -4.38
CA GLY A 365 20.14 27.88 -4.95
C GLY A 365 19.70 29.22 -4.36
N ARG A 366 18.84 29.22 -3.33
CA ARG A 366 18.37 30.42 -2.64
C ARG A 366 18.73 30.45 -1.19
#